data_41240ea9081b02fc48166ded9b501dfd
#
_entry.id   41240ea9081b02fc48166ded9b501dfd
#
_cell.length_a   1.000
_cell.length_b   1.000
_cell.length_c   1.000
_cell.angle_alpha   90.00
_cell.angle_beta   90.00
_cell.angle_gamma   90.00
#
_symmetry.space_group_name_H-M   'P 1'
#
loop_
_entity.id
_entity.type
_entity.pdbx_description
1 polymer ?
#
loop_
_entity_poly.entity_id
_entity_poly.type
_entity_poly.pdbx_seq_one_letter_code
_entity_poly.pdbx_strand_id
1 'polypeptide(L)'
;MGKARTNPRPIDAARLDELALAYVARFATSRAKLDGYLRRKLRERGWAGEGEPQLEALVERLAAAGYVDDAAFARAKAGSLLRRGYGQRRVSQALGAAGITGELRDAVRLGRGAARQAALAMARKRGF
;
A
#
# COMPACT_ATOMS: atom_id res chain seq x y z
N MET A 1 -6.59 29.29 24.88
CA MET A 1 -6.57 28.72 24.89
C MET A 1 -6.27 27.75 24.01
N GLY A 2 -5.90 27.02 23.90
CA GLY A 2 -5.44 26.04 23.13
C GLY A 2 -6.24 25.56 22.08
N LYS A 3 -7.31 26.09 21.92
CA LYS A 3 -8.10 25.61 20.99
C LYS A 3 -7.66 25.75 19.65
N ALA A 4 -7.00 26.73 19.28
CA ALA A 4 -6.61 26.96 17.91
C ALA A 4 -5.89 25.81 17.33
N ARG A 5 -5.10 25.14 18.10
CA ARG A 5 -4.38 24.07 17.52
C ARG A 5 -5.19 22.85 17.38
N THR A 6 -6.36 22.82 17.92
CA THR A 6 -7.21 21.66 17.75
C THR A 6 -8.09 21.76 16.52
N ASN A 7 -8.00 22.87 15.78
CA ASN A 7 -8.75 23.04 14.55
C ASN A 7 -7.82 23.10 13.36
N PRO A 8 -7.40 21.96 12.84
CA PRO A 8 -6.51 21.96 11.70
C PRO A 8 -7.17 22.61 10.52
N ARG A 9 -6.40 23.28 9.70
CA ARG A 9 -6.93 23.95 8.52
C ARG A 9 -7.44 22.94 7.51
N PRO A 10 -8.44 23.32 6.74
CA PRO A 10 -8.90 22.50 5.62
C PRO A 10 -7.74 22.27 4.65
N ILE A 11 -7.83 21.21 3.92
CA ILE A 11 -6.76 20.75 3.03
C ILE A 11 -6.98 21.29 1.62
N ASP A 12 -6.01 22.03 1.10
CA ASP A 12 -6.02 22.45 -0.29
C ASP A 12 -5.17 21.47 -1.13
N ALA A 13 -5.08 21.71 -2.43
CA ALA A 13 -4.37 20.79 -3.32
C ALA A 13 -2.89 20.63 -2.94
N ALA A 14 -2.23 21.72 -2.59
CA ALA A 14 -0.82 21.66 -2.21
C ALA A 14 -0.62 20.87 -0.94
N ARG A 15 -1.51 21.05 0.03
CA ARG A 15 -1.40 20.32 1.29
C ARG A 15 -1.72 18.84 1.09
N LEU A 16 -2.66 18.53 0.18
CA LEU A 16 -2.98 17.16 -0.13
C LEU A 16 -1.77 16.44 -0.69
N ASP A 17 -1.05 17.08 -1.61
CA ASP A 17 0.17 16.52 -2.18
C ASP A 17 1.21 16.28 -1.08
N GLU A 18 1.39 17.24 -0.17
CA GLU A 18 2.34 17.10 0.93
C GLU A 18 1.99 15.93 1.84
N LEU A 19 0.70 15.79 2.17
CA LEU A 19 0.26 14.68 3.02
C LEU A 19 0.52 13.33 2.34
N ALA A 20 0.25 13.25 1.05
CA ALA A 20 0.47 12.01 0.31
C ALA A 20 1.96 11.66 0.26
N LEU A 21 2.81 12.62 -0.05
CA LEU A 21 4.26 12.38 -0.11
C LEU A 21 4.81 11.99 1.25
N ALA A 22 4.37 12.66 2.31
CA ALA A 22 4.82 12.32 3.66
C ALA A 22 4.43 10.90 4.04
N TYR A 23 3.22 10.49 3.64
CA TYR A 23 2.74 9.16 3.95
C TYR A 23 3.55 8.07 3.23
N VAL A 24 3.78 8.23 1.92
CA VAL A 24 4.52 7.21 1.17
C VAL A 24 6.01 7.19 1.52
N ALA A 25 6.53 8.30 2.00
CA ALA A 25 7.92 8.35 2.46
C ALA A 25 8.10 7.60 3.78
N ARG A 26 7.04 7.50 4.56
CA ARG A 26 7.12 6.90 5.90
C ARG A 26 6.63 5.44 5.94
N PHE A 27 5.64 5.11 5.13
CA PHE A 27 5.01 3.79 5.20
C PHE A 27 5.03 3.07 3.87
N ALA A 28 5.38 1.78 3.90
CA ALA A 28 5.16 0.93 2.75
C ALA A 28 3.63 0.78 2.62
N THR A 29 3.10 1.01 1.44
CA THR A 29 1.66 1.09 1.28
C THR A 29 1.21 0.64 -0.11
N SER A 30 -0.11 0.44 -0.24
CA SER A 30 -0.73 0.16 -1.52
C SER A 30 -1.51 1.39 -1.99
N ARG A 31 -1.93 1.38 -3.25
CA ARG A 31 -2.77 2.47 -3.79
C ARG A 31 -4.02 2.64 -2.93
N ALA A 32 -4.69 1.54 -2.59
CA ALA A 32 -5.92 1.60 -1.83
C ALA A 32 -5.71 2.15 -0.41
N LYS A 33 -4.60 1.78 0.22
CA LYS A 33 -4.31 2.29 1.57
C LYS A 33 -4.00 3.77 1.54
N LEU A 34 -3.26 4.23 0.54
CA LEU A 34 -2.96 5.65 0.39
C LEU A 34 -4.26 6.43 0.15
N ASP A 35 -5.10 5.93 -0.76
CA ASP A 35 -6.38 6.57 -1.05
C ASP A 35 -7.24 6.66 0.21
N GLY A 36 -7.32 5.58 0.98
CA GLY A 36 -8.08 5.56 2.22
C GLY A 36 -7.57 6.56 3.25
N TYR A 37 -6.25 6.67 3.37
CA TYR A 37 -5.64 7.64 4.27
C TYR A 37 -6.02 9.07 3.88
N LEU A 38 -5.90 9.39 2.59
CA LEU A 38 -6.22 10.73 2.11
C LEU A 38 -7.70 11.06 2.27
N ARG A 39 -8.58 10.09 2.00
CA ARG A 39 -10.02 10.31 2.19
C ARG A 39 -10.35 10.56 3.65
N ARG A 40 -9.70 9.84 4.56
CA ARG A 40 -9.92 10.05 5.98
C ARG A 40 -9.48 11.45 6.40
N LYS A 41 -8.32 11.90 5.91
CA LYS A 41 -7.84 13.25 6.22
C LYS A 41 -8.78 14.33 5.70
N LEU A 42 -9.33 14.11 4.52
CA LEU A 42 -10.29 15.06 3.96
C LEU A 42 -11.58 15.08 4.78
N ARG A 43 -12.04 13.95 5.28
CA ARG A 43 -13.21 13.93 6.14
C ARG A 43 -12.96 14.65 7.45
N GLU A 44 -11.77 14.51 7.99
CA GLU A 44 -11.42 15.11 9.28
C GLU A 44 -11.23 16.62 9.18
N ARG A 45 -10.65 17.09 8.08
CA ARG A 45 -10.26 18.49 7.98
C ARG A 45 -11.03 19.31 6.94
N GLY A 46 -11.65 18.66 5.99
CA GLY A 46 -12.37 19.33 4.92
C GLY A 46 -11.48 19.70 3.75
N TRP A 47 -12.12 19.93 2.61
CA TRP A 47 -11.43 20.27 1.36
C TRP A 47 -11.59 21.77 1.09
N ALA A 48 -10.50 22.46 0.85
CA ALA A 48 -10.48 23.90 0.58
C ALA A 48 -10.02 24.25 -0.83
N GLY A 49 -9.76 23.26 -1.67
CA GLY A 49 -9.34 23.51 -3.04
C GLY A 49 -10.50 23.78 -3.97
N GLU A 50 -10.17 24.04 -5.23
CA GLU A 50 -11.19 24.27 -6.25
C GLU A 50 -11.73 22.93 -6.75
N GLY A 51 -13.02 22.89 -7.04
CA GLY A 51 -13.66 21.68 -7.52
C GLY A 51 -13.56 20.57 -6.50
N GLU A 52 -13.48 19.35 -6.96
CA GLU A 52 -13.35 18.19 -6.09
C GLU A 52 -11.89 17.76 -6.00
N PRO A 53 -11.48 17.18 -4.86
CA PRO A 53 -10.09 16.71 -4.75
C PRO A 53 -9.85 15.58 -5.75
N GLN A 54 -8.70 15.64 -6.43
CA GLN A 54 -8.36 14.68 -7.48
C GLN A 54 -7.51 13.55 -6.92
N LEU A 55 -8.14 12.72 -6.07
CA LEU A 55 -7.42 11.67 -5.35
C LEU A 55 -6.89 10.58 -6.27
N GLU A 56 -7.72 10.15 -7.22
CA GLU A 56 -7.32 9.10 -8.12
C GLU A 56 -6.11 9.49 -8.95
N ALA A 57 -6.13 10.72 -9.48
CA ALA A 57 -5.01 11.22 -10.26
C ALA A 57 -3.75 11.35 -9.40
N LEU A 58 -3.88 11.79 -8.16
CA LEU A 58 -2.76 11.91 -7.25
C LEU A 58 -2.14 10.55 -6.95
N VAL A 59 -2.97 9.56 -6.62
CA VAL A 59 -2.49 8.21 -6.32
C VAL A 59 -1.77 7.62 -7.54
N GLU A 60 -2.33 7.79 -8.75
CA GLU A 60 -1.70 7.26 -9.95
C GLU A 60 -0.39 7.98 -10.27
N ARG A 61 -0.31 9.26 -10.00
CA ARG A 61 0.92 10.02 -10.20
C ARG A 61 2.04 9.50 -9.30
N LEU A 62 1.71 9.22 -8.03
CA LEU A 62 2.69 8.67 -7.10
C LEU A 62 3.07 7.24 -7.46
N ALA A 63 2.13 6.46 -7.97
CA ALA A 63 2.43 5.11 -8.44
C ALA A 63 3.34 5.16 -9.68
N ALA A 64 3.07 6.05 -10.61
CA ALA A 64 3.89 6.19 -11.80
C ALA A 64 5.31 6.65 -11.47
N ALA A 65 5.45 7.43 -10.41
CA ALA A 65 6.77 7.89 -9.96
C ALA A 65 7.50 6.86 -9.11
N GLY A 66 6.88 5.71 -8.82
CA GLY A 66 7.52 4.64 -8.06
C GLY A 66 7.36 4.73 -6.56
N TYR A 67 6.60 5.69 -6.05
CA TYR A 67 6.41 5.82 -4.61
C TYR A 67 5.41 4.81 -4.05
N VAL A 68 4.54 4.27 -4.90
CA VAL A 68 3.55 3.26 -4.50
C VAL A 68 3.64 2.12 -5.51
N ASP A 69 3.79 0.89 -5.03
CA ASP A 69 3.94 -0.28 -5.89
C ASP A 69 3.18 -1.43 -5.23
N ASP A 70 1.98 -1.70 -5.71
CA ASP A 70 1.11 -2.73 -5.13
C ASP A 70 1.76 -4.11 -5.18
N ALA A 71 2.48 -4.43 -6.26
CA ALA A 71 3.12 -5.74 -6.38
C ALA A 71 4.23 -5.90 -5.34
N ALA A 72 5.07 -4.87 -5.18
CA ALA A 72 6.14 -4.90 -4.18
C ALA A 72 5.56 -4.97 -2.76
N PHE A 73 4.50 -4.19 -2.50
CA PHE A 73 3.84 -4.21 -1.20
C PHE A 73 3.29 -5.60 -0.91
N ALA A 74 2.61 -6.21 -1.89
CA ALA A 74 2.01 -7.52 -1.72
C ALA A 74 3.06 -8.59 -1.45
N ARG A 75 4.17 -8.56 -2.19
CA ARG A 75 5.26 -9.53 -1.98
C ARG A 75 5.87 -9.39 -0.59
N ALA A 76 6.14 -8.18 -0.17
CA ALA A 76 6.74 -7.93 1.14
C ALA A 76 5.81 -8.32 2.27
N LYS A 77 4.53 -7.99 2.15
CA LYS A 77 3.54 -8.32 3.17
C LYS A 77 3.34 -9.83 3.27
N ALA A 78 3.22 -10.50 2.13
CA ALA A 78 3.07 -11.95 2.09
C ALA A 78 4.29 -12.62 2.73
N GLY A 79 5.49 -12.18 2.37
CA GLY A 79 6.72 -12.73 2.93
C GLY A 79 6.80 -12.56 4.44
N SER A 80 6.44 -11.38 4.93
CA SER A 80 6.45 -11.10 6.36
C SER A 80 5.49 -12.01 7.11
N LEU A 81 4.27 -12.15 6.62
CA LEU A 81 3.27 -12.99 7.28
C LEU A 81 3.66 -14.46 7.28
N LEU A 82 4.19 -14.94 6.15
CA LEU A 82 4.62 -16.34 6.07
C LEU A 82 5.79 -16.63 7.00
N ARG A 83 6.74 -15.71 7.11
CA ARG A 83 7.87 -15.88 8.05
C ARG A 83 7.39 -15.91 9.50
N ARG A 84 6.27 -15.27 9.78
CA ARG A 84 5.68 -15.26 11.14
C ARG A 84 4.80 -16.47 11.37
N GLY A 85 4.72 -17.39 10.43
CA GLY A 85 3.99 -18.63 10.58
C GLY A 85 2.53 -18.64 10.15
N TYR A 86 2.06 -17.56 9.53
CA TYR A 86 0.69 -17.52 9.04
C TYR A 86 0.56 -18.31 7.75
N GLY A 87 -0.60 -18.91 7.52
CA GLY A 87 -0.86 -19.67 6.31
C GLY A 87 -1.35 -18.80 5.16
N GLN A 88 -1.48 -19.44 4.00
CA GLN A 88 -1.85 -18.74 2.76
C GLN A 88 -3.22 -18.04 2.85
N ARG A 89 -4.17 -18.62 3.56
CA ARG A 89 -5.49 -17.99 3.71
C ARG A 89 -5.38 -16.65 4.43
N ARG A 90 -4.58 -16.60 5.49
CA ARG A 90 -4.37 -15.37 6.24
C ARG A 90 -3.65 -14.33 5.39
N VAL A 91 -2.68 -14.78 4.60
CA VAL A 91 -1.96 -13.88 3.69
C VAL A 91 -2.92 -13.27 2.69
N SER A 92 -3.79 -14.09 2.07
CA SER A 92 -4.76 -13.60 1.09
C SER A 92 -5.73 -12.61 1.73
N GLN A 93 -6.18 -12.88 2.95
CA GLN A 93 -7.07 -11.97 3.67
C GLN A 93 -6.40 -10.62 3.92
N ALA A 94 -5.16 -10.65 4.38
CA ALA A 94 -4.43 -9.42 4.67
C ALA A 94 -4.19 -8.58 3.42
N LEU A 95 -3.86 -9.23 2.30
CA LEU A 95 -3.65 -8.53 1.04
C LEU A 95 -4.96 -7.95 0.53
N GLY A 96 -6.05 -8.70 0.64
CA GLY A 96 -7.37 -8.20 0.25
C GLY A 96 -7.77 -6.98 1.08
N ALA A 97 -7.50 -7.00 2.38
CA ALA A 97 -7.80 -5.88 3.26
C ALA A 97 -7.00 -4.64 2.90
N ALA A 98 -5.82 -4.82 2.32
CA ALA A 98 -4.99 -3.71 1.85
C ALA A 98 -5.35 -3.27 0.43
N GLY A 99 -6.40 -3.85 -0.15
CA GLY A 99 -6.87 -3.46 -1.48
C GLY A 99 -6.11 -4.09 -2.63
N ILE A 100 -5.35 -5.15 -2.37
CA ILE A 100 -4.64 -5.87 -3.42
C ILE A 100 -5.64 -6.74 -4.17
N THR A 101 -5.69 -6.62 -5.51
CA THR A 101 -6.67 -7.36 -6.32
C THR A 101 -6.44 -8.87 -6.23
N GLY A 102 -7.50 -9.64 -6.48
CA GLY A 102 -7.39 -11.09 -6.49
C GLY A 102 -6.38 -11.59 -7.51
N GLU A 103 -6.33 -10.94 -8.68
CA GLU A 103 -5.38 -11.27 -9.71
C GLU A 103 -3.94 -11.10 -9.23
N LEU A 104 -3.65 -9.99 -8.58
CA LEU A 104 -2.31 -9.73 -8.07
C LEU A 104 -1.98 -10.65 -6.88
N ARG A 105 -2.98 -10.94 -6.03
CA ARG A 105 -2.77 -11.90 -4.93
C ARG A 105 -2.37 -13.27 -5.48
N ASP A 106 -3.04 -13.70 -6.54
CA ASP A 106 -2.72 -14.98 -7.17
C ASP A 106 -1.33 -14.97 -7.81
N ALA A 107 -0.97 -13.88 -8.47
CA ALA A 107 0.35 -13.75 -9.08
C ALA A 107 1.46 -13.82 -8.02
N VAL A 108 1.26 -13.19 -6.87
CA VAL A 108 2.22 -13.22 -5.77
C VAL A 108 2.35 -14.63 -5.21
N ARG A 109 1.23 -15.34 -5.04
CA ARG A 109 1.24 -16.71 -4.54
C ARG A 109 1.96 -17.66 -5.49
N LEU A 110 1.67 -17.53 -6.78
CA LEU A 110 2.32 -18.37 -7.80
C LEU A 110 3.82 -18.07 -7.90
N GLY A 111 4.19 -16.80 -7.81
CA GLY A 111 5.59 -16.40 -7.83
C GLY A 111 6.37 -17.01 -6.67
N ARG A 112 5.77 -17.04 -5.48
CA ARG A 112 6.44 -17.64 -4.32
C ARG A 112 6.55 -19.16 -4.50
N GLY A 113 5.53 -19.81 -5.05
CA GLY A 113 5.58 -21.24 -5.33
C GLY A 113 6.70 -21.58 -6.31
N ALA A 114 6.82 -20.80 -7.38
CA ALA A 114 7.87 -21.00 -8.37
C ALA A 114 9.25 -20.79 -7.77
N ALA A 115 9.43 -19.76 -6.95
CA ALA A 115 10.70 -19.48 -6.29
C ALA A 115 11.09 -20.63 -5.37
N ARG A 116 10.11 -21.18 -4.63
CA ARG A 116 10.36 -22.29 -3.72
C ARG A 116 10.78 -23.54 -4.49
N GLN A 117 10.12 -23.82 -5.60
CA GLN A 117 10.49 -24.98 -6.41
C GLN A 117 11.86 -24.85 -7.03
N ALA A 118 12.21 -23.66 -7.49
CA ALA A 118 13.52 -23.40 -8.04
C ALA A 118 14.61 -23.62 -6.98
N ALA A 119 14.36 -23.15 -5.75
CA ALA A 119 15.30 -23.34 -4.65
C ALA A 119 15.49 -24.83 -4.31
N LEU A 120 14.39 -25.59 -4.30
CA LEU A 120 14.45 -27.03 -4.03
C LEU A 120 15.20 -27.77 -5.13
N ALA A 121 14.98 -27.40 -6.38
CA ALA A 121 15.68 -28.02 -7.50
C ALA A 121 17.17 -27.73 -7.42
N MET A 122 17.56 -26.52 -7.05
CA MET A 122 18.93 -26.14 -6.89
C MET A 122 19.58 -26.91 -5.74
N ALA A 123 18.87 -27.05 -4.62
CA ALA A 123 19.38 -27.81 -3.49
C ALA A 123 19.60 -29.27 -3.84
N ARG A 124 18.69 -29.90 -4.59
CA ARG A 124 18.85 -31.27 -5.02
C ARG A 124 20.05 -31.42 -5.95
N LYS A 125 20.23 -30.49 -6.86
CA LYS A 125 21.32 -30.51 -7.81
C LYS A 125 22.67 -30.42 -7.12
N ARG A 126 22.73 -29.75 -5.95
CA ARG A 126 23.94 -29.62 -5.16
C ARG A 126 24.14 -30.75 -4.16
N GLY A 127 23.23 -31.71 -4.12
CA GLY A 127 23.32 -32.82 -3.22
C GLY A 127 22.87 -32.58 -1.79
N PHE A 128 22.06 -31.56 -1.59
CA PHE A 128 21.53 -31.27 -0.24
C PHE A 128 20.31 -32.12 0.08
#